data_8dd848c90180f54318fbe377c1ec1976
#
_entry.id   8dd848c90180f54318fbe377c1ec1976
#
_cell.length_a   1.000
_cell.length_b   1.000
_cell.length_c   1.000
_cell.angle_alpha   90.00
_cell.angle_beta   90.00
_cell.angle_gamma   90.00
#
_symmetry.space_group_name_H-M   'P 1'
#
loop_
_entity.id
_entity.type
_entity.pdbx_description
1 polymer ?
#
loop_
_entity_poly.entity_id
_entity_poly.type
_entity_poly.pdbx_seq_one_letter_code
_entity_poly.pdbx_strand_id
1 'polypeptide(L)'
;MAVCRRLCKGREEILKVHAKKIKIAPNVDFSRVARMASGASGAELANIVNEAALRAVRHGRKEATQADLEESIEVVIAGYQKKNAIMTNKEKMIVAYHEIGHALVAAKQTNSAPVQKITIVPRTSGALGYTMQLDEGNHYLLSKEEIENKIATFTGGRAAEEVAVGSVTTGASNDIEQATKLARAMITRYGMSDNFDMVALETVTNQYLGGDASLCCSAETASEIDRQVVALVKKQHEKAKQIISENKAKLDKLAQYLYENETITGEEFMNILNSQKMTVFLTDIDA
;
A
#
# COMPACT_ATOMS: atom_id res chain seq x y z
N MET A 1 -28.05 -0.49 -0.65
CA MET A 1 -26.94 -1.23 0.00
C MET A 1 -25.54 -0.61 -0.21
N ALA A 2 -25.46 0.68 -0.48
CA ALA A 2 -24.19 1.38 -0.74
C ALA A 2 -23.48 1.92 0.52
N VAL A 3 -24.08 1.80 1.71
CA VAL A 3 -23.61 2.43 2.95
C VAL A 3 -22.46 1.68 3.63
N CYS A 4 -22.21 0.43 3.25
CA CYS A 4 -21.33 -0.48 4.01
C CYS A 4 -19.83 -0.45 3.65
N ARG A 5 -19.43 0.23 2.58
CA ARG A 5 -18.00 0.27 2.18
C ARG A 5 -17.09 1.04 3.16
N ARG A 6 -17.65 1.91 3.99
CA ARG A 6 -16.90 2.90 4.76
C ARG A 6 -16.72 2.61 6.25
N LEU A 7 -17.51 1.76 6.86
CA LEU A 7 -17.44 1.51 8.30
C LEU A 7 -16.77 0.16 8.59
N CYS A 8 -15.69 0.17 9.38
CA CYS A 8 -15.02 -1.06 9.83
C CYS A 8 -16.02 -2.02 10.49
N LYS A 9 -16.89 -1.50 11.37
CA LYS A 9 -17.95 -2.27 12.03
C LYS A 9 -18.95 -2.88 11.04
N GLY A 10 -19.30 -2.17 9.97
CA GLY A 10 -20.18 -2.71 8.92
C GLY A 10 -19.53 -3.84 8.13
N ARG A 11 -18.22 -3.75 7.82
CA ARG A 11 -17.47 -4.83 7.20
C ARG A 11 -17.37 -6.06 8.11
N GLU A 12 -17.11 -5.83 9.39
CA GLU A 12 -17.08 -6.89 10.42
C GLU A 12 -18.40 -7.66 10.48
N GLU A 13 -19.54 -6.96 10.50
CA GLU A 13 -20.87 -7.61 10.52
C GLU A 13 -21.15 -8.40 9.23
N ILE A 14 -20.74 -7.89 8.07
CA ILE A 14 -20.87 -8.64 6.80
C ILE A 14 -20.00 -9.90 6.84
N LEU A 15 -18.75 -9.80 7.30
CA LEU A 15 -17.87 -10.97 7.45
C LEU A 15 -18.50 -12.01 8.37
N LYS A 16 -19.05 -11.62 9.53
CA LYS A 16 -19.74 -12.51 10.48
C LYS A 16 -20.96 -13.16 9.86
N VAL A 17 -21.75 -12.43 9.06
CA VAL A 17 -22.91 -13.01 8.35
C VAL A 17 -22.51 -14.12 7.40
N HIS A 18 -21.45 -13.89 6.59
CA HIS A 18 -20.94 -14.91 5.68
C HIS A 18 -20.24 -16.07 6.40
N ALA A 19 -19.53 -15.76 7.49
CA ALA A 19 -18.85 -16.74 8.34
C ALA A 19 -19.80 -17.79 8.96
N LYS A 20 -21.08 -17.45 9.19
CA LYS A 20 -22.09 -18.42 9.68
C LYS A 20 -22.31 -19.61 8.74
N LYS A 21 -21.91 -19.51 7.48
CA LYS A 21 -22.10 -20.56 6.46
C LYS A 21 -20.96 -21.57 6.41
N ILE A 22 -19.86 -21.30 7.12
CA ILE A 22 -18.65 -22.14 7.13
C ILE A 22 -18.21 -22.41 8.56
N LYS A 23 -17.34 -23.40 8.75
CA LYS A 23 -16.72 -23.65 10.04
C LYS A 23 -15.51 -22.73 10.22
N ILE A 24 -15.52 -21.93 11.28
CA ILE A 24 -14.45 -21.00 11.64
C ILE A 24 -13.91 -21.35 13.01
N ALA A 25 -12.60 -21.26 13.17
CA ALA A 25 -11.94 -21.45 14.45
C ALA A 25 -12.41 -20.41 15.48
N PRO A 26 -12.55 -20.78 16.77
CA PRO A 26 -13.19 -19.93 17.77
C PRO A 26 -12.39 -18.66 18.12
N ASN A 27 -11.11 -18.59 17.78
CA ASN A 27 -10.19 -17.52 18.11
C ASN A 27 -9.99 -16.49 16.97
N VAL A 28 -10.90 -16.43 16.00
CA VAL A 28 -10.81 -15.49 14.88
C VAL A 28 -11.25 -14.07 15.30
N ASP A 29 -10.36 -13.10 15.09
CA ASP A 29 -10.63 -11.67 15.27
C ASP A 29 -11.18 -11.06 13.97
N PHE A 30 -12.50 -11.01 13.84
CA PHE A 30 -13.17 -10.38 12.69
C PHE A 30 -12.94 -8.87 12.61
N SER A 31 -12.65 -8.20 13.72
CA SER A 31 -12.35 -6.77 13.70
C SER A 31 -11.02 -6.51 12.99
N ARG A 32 -10.00 -7.33 13.26
CA ARG A 32 -8.71 -7.30 12.55
C ARG A 32 -8.90 -7.58 11.05
N VAL A 33 -9.64 -8.64 10.71
CA VAL A 33 -9.97 -8.98 9.31
C VAL A 33 -10.68 -7.82 8.61
N ALA A 34 -11.65 -7.17 9.27
CA ALA A 34 -12.38 -6.04 8.72
C ALA A 34 -11.50 -4.79 8.51
N ARG A 35 -10.50 -4.56 9.38
CA ARG A 35 -9.51 -3.50 9.19
C ARG A 35 -8.65 -3.77 7.96
N MET A 36 -8.10 -4.99 7.84
CA MET A 36 -7.29 -5.41 6.69
C MET A 36 -8.04 -5.35 5.36
N ALA A 37 -9.36 -5.64 5.37
CA ALA A 37 -10.23 -5.56 4.20
C ALA A 37 -10.79 -4.13 3.97
N SER A 38 -10.00 -3.08 4.27
CA SER A 38 -10.41 -1.69 4.06
C SER A 38 -10.68 -1.45 2.56
N GLY A 39 -11.78 -0.76 2.24
CA GLY A 39 -12.21 -0.51 0.87
C GLY A 39 -12.95 -1.66 0.17
N ALA A 40 -12.95 -2.86 0.73
CA ALA A 40 -13.65 -4.01 0.14
C ALA A 40 -15.17 -3.80 0.08
N SER A 41 -15.76 -4.23 -1.03
CA SER A 41 -17.19 -4.31 -1.22
C SER A 41 -17.79 -5.48 -0.46
N GLY A 42 -19.13 -5.49 -0.29
CA GLY A 42 -19.82 -6.63 0.34
C GLY A 42 -19.58 -7.96 -0.38
N ALA A 43 -19.45 -7.94 -1.70
CA ALA A 43 -19.16 -9.13 -2.52
C ALA A 43 -17.73 -9.64 -2.29
N GLU A 44 -16.75 -8.72 -2.20
CA GLU A 44 -15.36 -9.08 -1.89
C GLU A 44 -15.23 -9.64 -0.47
N LEU A 45 -15.94 -9.07 0.52
CA LEU A 45 -15.98 -9.61 1.88
C LEU A 45 -16.58 -11.02 1.93
N ALA A 46 -17.63 -11.28 1.15
CA ALA A 46 -18.18 -12.63 1.01
C ALA A 46 -17.17 -13.59 0.38
N ASN A 47 -16.45 -13.13 -0.64
CA ASN A 47 -15.42 -13.91 -1.32
C ASN A 47 -14.23 -14.21 -0.42
N ILE A 48 -13.79 -13.27 0.42
CA ILE A 48 -12.73 -13.49 1.42
C ILE A 48 -13.10 -14.68 2.34
N VAL A 49 -14.34 -14.73 2.84
CA VAL A 49 -14.78 -15.82 3.72
C VAL A 49 -14.83 -17.16 2.95
N ASN A 50 -15.28 -17.13 1.70
CA ASN A 50 -15.32 -18.32 0.85
C ASN A 50 -13.91 -18.87 0.53
N GLU A 51 -12.98 -17.98 0.15
CA GLU A 51 -11.58 -18.35 -0.10
C GLU A 51 -10.90 -18.91 1.16
N ALA A 52 -11.19 -18.36 2.35
CA ALA A 52 -10.67 -18.88 3.60
C ALA A 52 -11.13 -20.33 3.86
N ALA A 53 -12.39 -20.63 3.56
CA ALA A 53 -12.91 -21.99 3.65
C ALA A 53 -12.23 -22.94 2.65
N LEU A 54 -12.08 -22.51 1.40
CA LEU A 54 -11.39 -23.28 0.35
C LEU A 54 -9.93 -23.53 0.72
N ARG A 55 -9.25 -22.52 1.28
CA ARG A 55 -7.86 -22.65 1.76
C ARG A 55 -7.76 -23.67 2.89
N ALA A 56 -8.64 -23.62 3.88
CA ALA A 56 -8.68 -24.60 4.96
C ALA A 56 -8.81 -26.04 4.42
N VAL A 57 -9.72 -26.26 3.47
CA VAL A 57 -9.92 -27.57 2.82
C VAL A 57 -8.68 -28.01 2.03
N ARG A 58 -8.06 -27.13 1.25
CA ARG A 58 -6.80 -27.42 0.51
C ARG A 58 -5.66 -27.86 1.45
N HIS A 59 -5.67 -27.38 2.70
CA HIS A 59 -4.70 -27.79 3.74
C HIS A 59 -5.20 -28.94 4.63
N GLY A 60 -6.25 -29.64 4.26
CA GLY A 60 -6.80 -30.79 4.99
C GLY A 60 -7.48 -30.44 6.32
N ARG A 61 -7.78 -29.14 6.55
CA ARG A 61 -8.44 -28.67 7.77
C ARG A 61 -9.95 -28.54 7.58
N LYS A 62 -10.70 -28.71 8.66
CA LYS A 62 -12.17 -28.62 8.67
C LYS A 62 -12.68 -27.21 9.02
N GLU A 63 -11.81 -26.36 9.51
CA GLU A 63 -12.13 -25.01 10.02
C GLU A 63 -11.15 -24.00 9.44
N ALA A 64 -11.67 -22.82 9.05
CA ALA A 64 -10.86 -21.70 8.63
C ALA A 64 -10.28 -20.95 9.85
N THR A 65 -9.01 -20.68 9.83
CA THR A 65 -8.27 -19.97 10.88
C THR A 65 -8.13 -18.48 10.56
N GLN A 66 -7.59 -17.69 11.50
CA GLN A 66 -7.22 -16.30 11.30
C GLN A 66 -6.29 -16.14 10.08
N ALA A 67 -5.24 -16.99 9.99
CA ALA A 67 -4.29 -16.94 8.87
C ALA A 67 -4.94 -17.24 7.51
N ASP A 68 -5.99 -18.08 7.46
CA ASP A 68 -6.72 -18.32 6.21
C ASP A 68 -7.49 -17.10 5.76
N LEU A 69 -8.13 -16.38 6.69
CA LEU A 69 -8.85 -15.15 6.39
C LEU A 69 -7.89 -14.03 5.95
N GLU A 70 -6.76 -13.86 6.63
CA GLU A 70 -5.76 -12.85 6.30
C GLU A 70 -5.15 -13.09 4.91
N GLU A 71 -4.75 -14.32 4.58
CA GLU A 71 -4.27 -14.66 3.24
C GLU A 71 -5.37 -14.53 2.17
N SER A 72 -6.63 -14.83 2.53
CA SER A 72 -7.74 -14.69 1.59
C SER A 72 -8.04 -13.22 1.25
N ILE A 73 -7.78 -12.29 2.17
CA ILE A 73 -7.80 -10.85 1.87
C ILE A 73 -6.78 -10.53 0.77
N GLU A 74 -5.56 -11.04 0.93
CA GLU A 74 -4.50 -10.83 -0.06
C GLU A 74 -4.85 -11.43 -1.42
N VAL A 75 -5.45 -12.64 -1.42
CA VAL A 75 -5.92 -13.29 -2.66
C VAL A 75 -7.01 -12.48 -3.36
N VAL A 76 -7.95 -11.93 -2.62
CA VAL A 76 -9.07 -11.16 -3.19
C VAL A 76 -8.63 -9.79 -3.68
N ILE A 77 -7.68 -9.13 -2.97
CA ILE A 77 -7.20 -7.79 -3.32
C ILE A 77 -6.07 -7.85 -4.37
N ALA A 78 -5.07 -8.70 -4.17
CA ALA A 78 -3.85 -8.75 -4.97
C ALA A 78 -3.76 -9.99 -5.89
N GLY A 79 -4.70 -10.94 -5.80
CA GLY A 79 -4.69 -12.18 -6.55
C GLY A 79 -3.84 -13.29 -5.90
N TYR A 80 -3.88 -14.47 -6.51
CA TYR A 80 -3.10 -15.62 -6.05
C TYR A 80 -1.60 -15.43 -6.23
N GLN A 81 -0.82 -16.10 -5.39
CA GLN A 81 0.62 -16.17 -5.57
C GLN A 81 0.97 -16.91 -6.87
N LYS A 82 1.83 -16.32 -7.69
CA LYS A 82 2.35 -16.97 -8.90
C LYS A 82 3.46 -17.94 -8.53
N LYS A 83 3.17 -19.23 -8.49
CA LYS A 83 4.16 -20.27 -8.17
C LYS A 83 5.27 -20.42 -9.23
N ASN A 84 5.03 -19.98 -10.46
CA ASN A 84 5.91 -20.16 -11.61
C ASN A 84 6.52 -18.84 -12.13
N ALA A 85 6.47 -17.77 -11.36
CA ALA A 85 7.14 -16.53 -11.75
C ALA A 85 8.64 -16.67 -11.51
N ILE A 86 9.41 -16.74 -12.59
CA ILE A 86 10.86 -16.75 -12.54
C ILE A 86 11.31 -15.29 -12.64
N MET A 87 11.64 -14.69 -11.50
CA MET A 87 12.38 -13.43 -11.47
C MET A 87 13.88 -13.71 -11.39
N THR A 88 14.67 -12.93 -12.10
CA THR A 88 16.11 -12.97 -11.92
C THR A 88 16.48 -12.41 -10.53
N ASN A 89 17.62 -12.81 -9.98
CA ASN A 89 18.10 -12.29 -8.70
C ASN A 89 18.21 -10.75 -8.71
N LYS A 90 18.56 -10.16 -9.85
CA LYS A 90 18.64 -8.71 -10.04
C LYS A 90 17.26 -8.07 -9.94
N GLU A 91 16.27 -8.61 -10.63
CA GLU A 91 14.88 -8.12 -10.55
C GLU A 91 14.31 -8.26 -9.15
N LYS A 92 14.51 -9.41 -8.50
CA LYS A 92 14.08 -9.65 -7.12
C LYS A 92 14.66 -8.61 -6.15
N MET A 93 15.94 -8.26 -6.31
CA MET A 93 16.57 -7.22 -5.49
C MET A 93 16.00 -5.83 -5.80
N ILE A 94 15.74 -5.49 -7.07
CA ILE A 94 15.12 -4.20 -7.44
C ILE A 94 13.73 -4.09 -6.82
N VAL A 95 12.92 -5.14 -6.90
CA VAL A 95 11.59 -5.17 -6.27
C VAL A 95 11.69 -5.03 -4.75
N ALA A 96 12.69 -5.65 -4.11
CA ALA A 96 12.91 -5.50 -2.67
C ALA A 96 13.23 -4.05 -2.29
N TYR A 97 14.09 -3.37 -3.05
CA TYR A 97 14.35 -1.94 -2.85
C TYR A 97 13.10 -1.09 -3.04
N HIS A 98 12.31 -1.40 -4.07
CA HIS A 98 11.07 -0.70 -4.39
C HIS A 98 10.07 -0.78 -3.22
N GLU A 99 9.76 -1.98 -2.75
CA GLU A 99 8.79 -2.19 -1.67
C GLU A 99 9.27 -1.61 -0.32
N ILE A 100 10.56 -1.79 0.00
CA ILE A 100 11.13 -1.14 1.18
C ILE A 100 11.15 0.39 1.04
N GLY A 101 11.28 0.92 -0.17
CA GLY A 101 11.17 2.34 -0.45
C GLY A 101 9.83 2.92 -0.01
N HIS A 102 8.73 2.28 -0.38
CA HIS A 102 7.39 2.66 0.07
C HIS A 102 7.26 2.59 1.60
N ALA A 103 7.68 1.48 2.19
CA ALA A 103 7.59 1.27 3.62
C ALA A 103 8.43 2.27 4.43
N LEU A 104 9.65 2.57 3.96
CA LEU A 104 10.56 3.48 4.62
C LEU A 104 10.05 4.93 4.57
N VAL A 105 9.59 5.38 3.40
CA VAL A 105 8.98 6.71 3.25
C VAL A 105 7.75 6.84 4.15
N ALA A 106 6.88 5.83 4.18
CA ALA A 106 5.73 5.82 5.07
C ALA A 106 6.12 5.90 6.54
N ALA A 107 7.06 5.06 7.00
CA ALA A 107 7.48 4.99 8.40
C ALA A 107 8.23 6.24 8.90
N LYS A 108 8.78 7.05 7.99
CA LYS A 108 9.51 8.28 8.31
C LYS A 108 8.67 9.54 8.25
N GLN A 109 7.42 9.42 7.88
CA GLN A 109 6.48 10.54 7.84
C GLN A 109 5.51 10.52 9.02
N THR A 110 5.06 11.70 9.42
CA THR A 110 3.96 11.87 10.37
C THR A 110 2.63 11.50 9.71
N ASN A 111 1.66 11.07 10.49
CA ASN A 111 0.30 10.78 10.02
C ASN A 111 0.25 9.80 8.84
N SER A 112 1.15 8.82 8.82
CA SER A 112 1.16 7.73 7.84
C SER A 112 0.66 6.44 8.50
N ALA A 113 -0.13 5.65 7.76
CA ALA A 113 -0.61 4.37 8.24
C ALA A 113 0.57 3.41 8.49
N PRO A 114 0.57 2.65 9.61
CA PRO A 114 1.64 1.72 9.91
C PRO A 114 1.73 0.61 8.86
N VAL A 115 2.96 0.20 8.58
CA VAL A 115 3.25 -0.93 7.71
C VAL A 115 2.88 -2.22 8.43
N GLN A 116 2.09 -3.08 7.79
CA GLN A 116 1.67 -4.37 8.34
C GLN A 116 2.46 -5.53 7.75
N LYS A 117 2.73 -5.47 6.45
CA LYS A 117 3.39 -6.55 5.72
C LYS A 117 4.05 -5.99 4.47
N ILE A 118 5.22 -6.52 4.14
CA ILE A 118 5.92 -6.23 2.90
C ILE A 118 6.27 -7.56 2.26
N THR A 119 6.01 -7.72 0.96
CA THR A 119 6.32 -8.96 0.24
C THR A 119 6.77 -8.68 -1.18
N ILE A 120 7.67 -9.51 -1.67
CA ILE A 120 8.15 -9.52 -3.07
C ILE A 120 7.71 -10.80 -3.79
N VAL A 121 6.68 -11.48 -3.27
CA VAL A 121 6.09 -12.65 -3.91
C VAL A 121 5.10 -12.20 -4.98
N PRO A 122 5.36 -12.51 -6.27
CA PRO A 122 4.52 -12.08 -7.38
C PRO A 122 3.08 -12.60 -7.30
N ARG A 123 2.11 -11.75 -7.67
CA ARG A 123 0.69 -12.06 -7.66
C ARG A 123 0.08 -12.12 -9.06
N THR A 124 -1.07 -12.77 -9.20
CA THR A 124 -1.75 -12.93 -10.50
C THR A 124 -2.34 -11.62 -11.03
N SER A 125 -2.52 -10.61 -10.19
CA SER A 125 -2.90 -9.24 -10.60
C SER A 125 -1.82 -8.53 -11.42
N GLY A 126 -0.60 -9.08 -11.47
CA GLY A 126 0.56 -8.48 -12.15
C GLY A 126 1.51 -7.76 -11.21
N ALA A 127 1.16 -7.57 -9.93
CA ALA A 127 2.08 -7.03 -8.94
C ALA A 127 3.25 -7.99 -8.70
N LEU A 128 4.47 -7.45 -8.69
CA LEU A 128 5.71 -8.20 -8.40
C LEU A 128 6.00 -8.25 -6.90
N GLY A 129 5.44 -7.30 -6.16
CA GLY A 129 5.45 -7.19 -4.70
C GLY A 129 4.32 -6.27 -4.26
N TYR A 130 4.18 -6.06 -2.96
CA TYR A 130 3.33 -5.01 -2.40
C TYR A 130 3.69 -4.72 -0.94
N THR A 131 3.44 -3.49 -0.55
CA THR A 131 3.54 -3.01 0.82
C THR A 131 2.14 -2.74 1.36
N MET A 132 1.72 -3.52 2.37
CA MET A 132 0.43 -3.35 3.01
C MET A 132 0.54 -2.39 4.18
N GLN A 133 -0.24 -1.31 4.11
CA GLN A 133 -0.43 -0.37 5.22
C GLN A 133 -1.85 -0.51 5.77
N LEU A 134 -2.00 -0.45 7.09
CA LEU A 134 -3.29 -0.59 7.74
C LEU A 134 -3.58 0.65 8.59
N ASP A 135 -4.64 1.37 8.24
CA ASP A 135 -5.14 2.46 9.06
C ASP A 135 -5.75 1.91 10.37
N GLU A 136 -5.20 2.27 11.51
CA GLU A 136 -5.66 1.80 12.82
C GLU A 136 -6.93 2.53 13.31
N GLY A 137 -7.35 3.57 12.62
CA GLY A 137 -8.48 4.42 13.00
C GLY A 137 -9.60 4.50 11.95
N ASN A 138 -10.76 5.01 12.38
CA ASN A 138 -11.83 5.43 11.48
C ASN A 138 -11.53 6.85 10.96
N HIS A 139 -10.44 7.00 10.19
CA HIS A 139 -10.13 8.27 9.54
C HIS A 139 -11.04 8.47 8.33
N TYR A 140 -11.97 9.41 8.46
CA TYR A 140 -12.91 9.78 7.38
C TYR A 140 -12.45 11.00 6.60
N LEU A 141 -11.60 11.81 7.20
CA LEU A 141 -11.10 13.05 6.60
C LEU A 141 -9.58 12.94 6.48
N LEU A 142 -9.05 13.37 5.34
CA LEU A 142 -7.62 13.51 5.11
C LEU A 142 -7.29 15.00 5.06
N SER A 143 -6.30 15.40 5.81
CA SER A 143 -5.71 16.73 5.73
C SER A 143 -4.85 16.89 4.47
N LYS A 144 -4.54 18.12 4.12
CA LYS A 144 -3.60 18.44 3.02
C LYS A 144 -2.27 17.72 3.21
N GLU A 145 -1.72 17.75 4.43
CA GLU A 145 -0.46 17.09 4.78
C GLU A 145 -0.52 15.56 4.61
N GLU A 146 -1.61 14.92 5.05
CA GLU A 146 -1.78 13.47 4.90
C GLU A 146 -1.87 13.05 3.42
N ILE A 147 -2.52 13.85 2.58
CA ILE A 147 -2.58 13.60 1.14
C ILE A 147 -1.18 13.76 0.52
N GLU A 148 -0.46 14.83 0.85
CA GLU A 148 0.93 15.05 0.40
C GLU A 148 1.84 13.89 0.84
N ASN A 149 1.72 13.41 2.07
CA ASN A 149 2.46 12.27 2.60
C ASN A 149 2.13 10.97 1.86
N LYS A 150 0.86 10.75 1.51
CA LYS A 150 0.46 9.59 0.67
C LYS A 150 1.08 9.65 -0.72
N ILE A 151 1.11 10.84 -1.34
CA ILE A 151 1.76 11.02 -2.65
C ILE A 151 3.27 10.72 -2.55
N ALA A 152 3.94 11.21 -1.49
CA ALA A 152 5.34 10.89 -1.25
C ALA A 152 5.57 9.38 -1.06
N THR A 153 4.68 8.70 -0.32
CA THR A 153 4.72 7.24 -0.13
C THR A 153 4.60 6.50 -1.46
N PHE A 154 3.65 6.87 -2.34
CA PHE A 154 3.53 6.28 -3.68
C PHE A 154 4.80 6.46 -4.52
N THR A 155 5.50 7.58 -4.38
CA THR A 155 6.75 7.79 -5.12
C THR A 155 7.97 7.12 -4.48
N GLY A 156 7.82 6.54 -3.28
CA GLY A 156 8.90 5.96 -2.47
C GLY A 156 9.62 4.80 -3.15
N GLY A 157 8.89 3.90 -3.81
CA GLY A 157 9.48 2.78 -4.56
C GLY A 157 10.41 3.27 -5.67
N ARG A 158 9.94 4.21 -6.50
CA ARG A 158 10.74 4.84 -7.55
C ARG A 158 11.94 5.58 -6.99
N ALA A 159 11.77 6.31 -5.90
CA ALA A 159 12.87 7.02 -5.23
C ALA A 159 13.95 6.05 -4.74
N ALA A 160 13.57 4.89 -4.22
CA ALA A 160 14.52 3.85 -3.81
C ALA A 160 15.28 3.26 -5.00
N GLU A 161 14.63 3.00 -6.13
CA GLU A 161 15.29 2.55 -7.36
C GLU A 161 16.36 3.58 -7.81
N GLU A 162 16.01 4.87 -7.86
CA GLU A 162 16.93 5.95 -8.27
C GLU A 162 18.15 6.06 -7.35
N VAL A 163 17.93 6.01 -6.02
CA VAL A 163 19.01 6.24 -5.03
C VAL A 163 19.88 4.99 -4.81
N ALA A 164 19.28 3.79 -4.82
CA ALA A 164 20.01 2.56 -4.49
C ALA A 164 20.50 1.79 -5.71
N VAL A 165 19.72 1.77 -6.80
CA VAL A 165 20.02 1.00 -8.02
C VAL A 165 20.63 1.89 -9.09
N GLY A 166 20.36 3.20 -9.07
CA GLY A 166 20.83 4.16 -10.08
C GLY A 166 20.13 4.01 -11.44
N SER A 167 19.01 3.27 -11.49
CA SER A 167 18.19 3.07 -12.68
C SER A 167 16.72 3.07 -12.27
N VAL A 168 15.84 3.19 -13.25
CA VAL A 168 14.39 3.25 -13.06
C VAL A 168 13.74 2.15 -13.87
N THR A 169 12.70 1.54 -13.31
CA THR A 169 11.99 0.45 -13.95
C THR A 169 10.53 0.80 -14.24
N THR A 170 9.86 -0.05 -15.00
CA THR A 170 8.43 0.06 -15.28
C THR A 170 7.55 -0.36 -14.08
N GLY A 171 8.15 -0.89 -13.02
CA GLY A 171 7.44 -1.38 -11.83
C GLY A 171 6.59 -0.31 -11.15
N ALA A 172 7.04 0.94 -11.19
CA ALA A 172 6.36 2.07 -10.57
C ALA A 172 5.11 2.59 -11.34
N SER A 173 4.65 1.93 -12.41
CA SER A 173 3.56 2.48 -13.25
C SER A 173 2.26 2.71 -12.49
N ASN A 174 1.85 1.77 -11.63
CA ASN A 174 0.67 1.91 -10.80
C ASN A 174 0.82 3.02 -9.76
N ASP A 175 2.00 3.14 -9.15
CA ASP A 175 2.28 4.17 -8.13
C ASP A 175 2.23 5.57 -8.74
N ILE A 176 2.76 5.74 -9.95
CA ILE A 176 2.69 6.98 -10.72
C ILE A 176 1.21 7.34 -11.00
N GLU A 177 0.40 6.35 -11.39
CA GLU A 177 -1.02 6.57 -11.64
C GLU A 177 -1.75 6.99 -10.34
N GLN A 178 -1.53 6.30 -9.23
CA GLN A 178 -2.16 6.62 -7.93
C GLN A 178 -1.71 7.99 -7.40
N ALA A 179 -0.42 8.28 -7.47
CA ALA A 179 0.13 9.59 -7.09
C ALA A 179 -0.51 10.71 -7.91
N THR A 180 -0.62 10.54 -9.24
CA THR A 180 -1.21 11.52 -10.15
C THR A 180 -2.70 11.72 -9.88
N LYS A 181 -3.46 10.63 -9.70
CA LYS A 181 -4.89 10.69 -9.36
C LYS A 181 -5.14 11.44 -8.06
N LEU A 182 -4.34 11.15 -7.03
CA LEU A 182 -4.48 11.77 -5.72
C LEU A 182 -4.10 13.25 -5.77
N ALA A 183 -3.01 13.61 -6.45
CA ALA A 183 -2.60 15.00 -6.66
C ALA A 183 -3.65 15.80 -7.43
N ARG A 184 -4.22 15.21 -8.48
CA ARG A 184 -5.31 15.84 -9.25
C ARG A 184 -6.54 16.07 -8.38
N ALA A 185 -7.00 15.05 -7.64
CA ALA A 185 -8.16 15.17 -6.76
C ALA A 185 -7.96 16.23 -5.66
N MET A 186 -6.75 16.36 -5.13
CA MET A 186 -6.38 17.38 -4.15
C MET A 186 -6.64 18.80 -4.69
N ILE A 187 -6.31 19.03 -5.96
CA ILE A 187 -6.46 20.32 -6.64
C ILE A 187 -7.90 20.53 -7.12
N THR A 188 -8.49 19.54 -7.81
CA THR A 188 -9.76 19.74 -8.55
C THR A 188 -11.01 19.50 -7.70
N ARG A 189 -10.92 18.67 -6.66
CA ARG A 189 -12.07 18.21 -5.84
C ARG A 189 -12.06 18.70 -4.42
N TYR A 190 -10.89 18.79 -3.80
CA TYR A 190 -10.81 19.07 -2.36
C TYR A 190 -10.51 20.53 -2.05
N GLY A 191 -10.29 21.36 -3.08
CA GLY A 191 -10.00 22.79 -2.90
C GLY A 191 -8.75 23.04 -2.05
N MET A 192 -7.71 22.17 -2.18
CA MET A 192 -6.48 22.25 -1.39
C MET A 192 -5.32 22.89 -2.17
N SER A 193 -5.61 23.51 -3.30
CA SER A 193 -4.66 24.29 -4.08
C SER A 193 -4.64 25.74 -3.61
N ASP A 194 -3.47 26.31 -3.46
CA ASP A 194 -3.31 27.71 -3.07
C ASP A 194 -3.76 28.68 -4.19
N ASN A 195 -3.77 28.22 -5.46
CA ASN A 195 -4.18 29.06 -6.61
C ASN A 195 -5.68 29.03 -6.87
N PHE A 196 -6.38 27.95 -6.54
CA PHE A 196 -7.80 27.78 -6.86
C PHE A 196 -8.69 27.80 -5.63
N ASP A 197 -8.10 27.64 -4.42
CA ASP A 197 -8.81 27.64 -3.14
C ASP A 197 -10.07 26.75 -3.19
N MET A 198 -11.20 27.22 -2.69
CA MET A 198 -12.46 26.47 -2.55
C MET A 198 -13.28 26.40 -3.84
N VAL A 199 -12.64 26.21 -5.00
CA VAL A 199 -13.31 26.05 -6.29
C VAL A 199 -13.35 24.58 -6.72
N ALA A 200 -14.55 24.08 -7.03
CA ALA A 200 -14.70 22.75 -7.62
C ALA A 200 -14.46 22.82 -9.13
N LEU A 201 -13.38 22.20 -9.59
CA LEU A 201 -12.96 22.20 -11.00
C LEU A 201 -13.29 20.88 -11.71
N GLU A 202 -13.90 19.93 -10.99
CA GLU A 202 -14.26 18.61 -11.49
C GLU A 202 -15.63 18.20 -10.96
N THR A 203 -16.49 17.64 -11.84
CA THR A 203 -17.74 17.00 -11.45
C THR A 203 -17.66 15.50 -11.67
N VAL A 204 -18.18 14.73 -10.71
CA VAL A 204 -18.28 13.27 -10.82
C VAL A 204 -19.72 12.91 -11.09
N THR A 205 -19.99 12.45 -12.29
CA THR A 205 -21.29 11.87 -12.67
C THR A 205 -21.35 10.41 -12.21
N ASN A 206 -22.46 10.01 -11.56
CA ASN A 206 -22.67 8.64 -11.05
C ASN A 206 -21.64 8.14 -10.02
N GLN A 207 -21.49 8.86 -8.94
CA GLN A 207 -20.61 8.50 -7.81
C GLN A 207 -20.78 7.05 -7.28
N TYR A 208 -21.94 6.42 -7.55
CA TYR A 208 -22.27 5.05 -7.12
C TYR A 208 -21.84 3.97 -8.11
N LEU A 209 -21.54 4.31 -9.37
CA LEU A 209 -21.19 3.36 -10.44
C LEU A 209 -19.73 3.51 -10.91
N GLY A 210 -18.88 4.18 -10.13
CA GLY A 210 -17.49 4.43 -10.52
C GLY A 210 -17.36 5.53 -11.57
N GLY A 211 -18.25 6.54 -11.48
CA GLY A 211 -18.51 7.52 -12.50
C GLY A 211 -17.31 8.29 -13.01
N ASP A 212 -17.38 8.64 -14.28
CA ASP A 212 -16.36 9.44 -14.96
C ASP A 212 -16.27 10.85 -14.35
N ALA A 213 -15.05 11.23 -14.03
CA ALA A 213 -14.74 12.57 -13.58
C ALA A 213 -14.50 13.45 -14.82
N SER A 214 -15.26 14.53 -14.96
CA SER A 214 -15.06 15.50 -16.03
C SER A 214 -14.66 16.86 -15.48
N LEU A 215 -13.65 17.49 -16.09
CA LEU A 215 -13.25 18.85 -15.75
C LEU A 215 -14.34 19.84 -16.16
N CYS A 216 -14.65 20.77 -15.25
CA CYS A 216 -15.62 21.84 -15.45
C CYS A 216 -14.90 23.21 -15.41
N CYS A 217 -13.93 23.40 -16.30
CA CYS A 217 -13.12 24.60 -16.36
C CYS A 217 -12.68 24.91 -17.80
N SER A 218 -12.13 26.10 -18.01
CA SER A 218 -11.55 26.49 -19.30
C SER A 218 -10.27 25.69 -19.61
N ALA A 219 -9.87 25.67 -20.88
CA ALA A 219 -8.62 25.03 -21.32
C ALA A 219 -7.37 25.64 -20.63
N GLU A 220 -7.39 26.94 -20.37
CA GLU A 220 -6.33 27.63 -19.66
C GLU A 220 -6.22 27.14 -18.19
N THR A 221 -7.35 27.04 -17.50
CA THR A 221 -7.42 26.49 -16.14
C THR A 221 -6.99 25.02 -16.13
N ALA A 222 -7.40 24.21 -17.11
CA ALA A 222 -6.96 22.82 -17.23
C ALA A 222 -5.43 22.71 -17.37
N SER A 223 -4.82 23.58 -18.17
CA SER A 223 -3.36 23.64 -18.32
C SER A 223 -2.66 24.03 -17.02
N GLU A 224 -3.27 24.91 -16.24
CA GLU A 224 -2.73 25.29 -14.92
C GLU A 224 -2.87 24.13 -13.90
N ILE A 225 -3.99 23.40 -13.90
CA ILE A 225 -4.16 22.19 -13.10
C ILE A 225 -3.04 21.19 -13.41
N ASP A 226 -2.75 20.93 -14.71
CA ASP A 226 -1.69 20.00 -15.09
C ASP A 226 -0.32 20.46 -14.60
N ARG A 227 0.00 21.75 -14.69
CA ARG A 227 1.25 22.31 -14.15
C ARG A 227 1.37 22.08 -12.63
N GLN A 228 0.29 22.31 -11.89
CA GLN A 228 0.27 22.11 -10.43
C GLN A 228 0.38 20.64 -10.04
N VAL A 229 -0.29 19.74 -10.76
CA VAL A 229 -0.17 18.28 -10.53
C VAL A 229 1.27 17.84 -10.70
N VAL A 230 1.93 18.25 -11.80
CA VAL A 230 3.34 17.93 -12.06
C VAL A 230 4.24 18.48 -10.95
N ALA A 231 4.04 19.76 -10.57
CA ALA A 231 4.84 20.40 -9.52
C ALA A 231 4.66 19.71 -8.16
N LEU A 232 3.43 19.34 -7.79
CA LEU A 232 3.11 18.66 -6.54
C LEU A 232 3.73 17.26 -6.48
N VAL A 233 3.54 16.44 -7.52
CA VAL A 233 4.12 15.09 -7.58
C VAL A 233 5.65 15.17 -7.51
N LYS A 234 6.26 16.09 -8.28
CA LYS A 234 7.71 16.30 -8.26
C LYS A 234 8.22 16.71 -6.86
N LYS A 235 7.54 17.64 -6.20
CA LYS A 235 7.87 18.07 -4.82
C LYS A 235 7.85 16.88 -3.86
N GLN A 236 6.81 16.04 -3.92
CA GLN A 236 6.67 14.90 -3.02
C GLN A 236 7.67 13.78 -3.38
N HIS A 237 8.01 13.61 -4.66
CA HIS A 237 9.07 12.68 -5.07
C HIS A 237 10.45 13.11 -4.55
N GLU A 238 10.80 14.39 -4.63
CA GLU A 238 12.06 14.90 -4.05
C GLU A 238 12.09 14.70 -2.52
N LYS A 239 10.96 14.91 -1.83
CA LYS A 239 10.83 14.58 -0.40
C LYS A 239 11.10 13.10 -0.14
N ALA A 240 10.53 12.20 -0.93
CA ALA A 240 10.77 10.76 -0.82
C ALA A 240 12.25 10.42 -1.05
N LYS A 241 12.90 11.01 -2.07
CA LYS A 241 14.34 10.83 -2.33
C LYS A 241 15.20 11.30 -1.18
N GLN A 242 14.86 12.42 -0.57
CA GLN A 242 15.58 12.92 0.60
C GLN A 242 15.48 11.93 1.76
N ILE A 243 14.26 11.47 2.10
CA ILE A 243 14.04 10.48 3.17
C ILE A 243 14.85 9.21 2.91
N ILE A 244 14.83 8.69 1.68
CA ILE A 244 15.57 7.50 1.27
C ILE A 244 17.09 7.72 1.41
N SER A 245 17.61 8.84 0.92
CA SER A 245 19.03 9.17 0.95
C SER A 245 19.56 9.29 2.38
N GLU A 246 18.81 9.95 3.25
CA GLU A 246 19.15 10.09 4.68
C GLU A 246 19.14 8.74 5.43
N ASN A 247 18.40 7.76 4.93
CA ASN A 247 18.27 6.45 5.55
C ASN A 247 18.83 5.30 4.70
N LYS A 248 19.74 5.59 3.75
CA LYS A 248 20.23 4.60 2.77
C LYS A 248 20.75 3.32 3.40
N ALA A 249 21.54 3.40 4.47
CA ALA A 249 22.07 2.22 5.15
C ALA A 249 20.97 1.32 5.74
N LYS A 250 19.85 1.91 6.17
CA LYS A 250 18.68 1.16 6.65
C LYS A 250 17.90 0.56 5.49
N LEU A 251 17.77 1.30 4.40
CA LEU A 251 17.18 0.81 3.16
C LEU A 251 17.93 -0.45 2.66
N ASP A 252 19.25 -0.38 2.56
CA ASP A 252 20.09 -1.50 2.09
C ASP A 252 19.92 -2.74 2.98
N LYS A 253 19.94 -2.56 4.30
CA LYS A 253 19.75 -3.66 5.27
C LYS A 253 18.36 -4.28 5.16
N LEU A 254 17.31 -3.47 5.07
CA LEU A 254 15.93 -3.93 4.96
C LEU A 254 15.65 -4.61 3.62
N ALA A 255 16.19 -4.08 2.51
CA ALA A 255 16.06 -4.66 1.18
C ALA A 255 16.74 -6.04 1.11
N GLN A 256 17.95 -6.18 1.68
CA GLN A 256 18.63 -7.46 1.78
C GLN A 256 17.82 -8.46 2.62
N TYR A 257 17.31 -8.05 3.78
CA TYR A 257 16.48 -8.91 4.63
C TYR A 257 15.19 -9.35 3.94
N LEU A 258 14.52 -8.42 3.22
CA LEU A 258 13.32 -8.75 2.42
C LEU A 258 13.66 -9.68 1.24
N TYR A 259 14.79 -9.49 0.58
CA TYR A 259 15.26 -10.36 -0.50
C TYR A 259 15.44 -11.81 -0.04
N GLU A 260 16.00 -12.02 1.17
CA GLU A 260 16.26 -13.34 1.74
C GLU A 260 14.99 -14.03 2.23
N ASN A 261 14.06 -13.28 2.87
CA ASN A 261 12.86 -13.82 3.50
C ASN A 261 11.60 -13.75 2.61
N GLU A 262 11.64 -13.01 1.48
CA GLU A 262 10.54 -12.78 0.51
C GLU A 262 9.31 -12.08 1.11
N THR A 263 9.09 -12.17 2.39
CA THR A 263 7.97 -11.55 3.11
C THR A 263 8.41 -11.21 4.52
N ILE A 264 8.14 -9.99 4.96
CA ILE A 264 8.41 -9.52 6.32
C ILE A 264 7.16 -8.88 6.93
N THR A 265 7.01 -9.02 8.22
CA THR A 265 5.94 -8.36 8.98
C THR A 265 6.30 -6.89 9.27
N GLY A 266 5.28 -6.07 9.57
CA GLY A 266 5.51 -4.70 10.00
C GLY A 266 6.33 -4.61 11.29
N GLU A 267 6.18 -5.57 12.20
CA GLU A 267 6.97 -5.64 13.43
C GLU A 267 8.46 -5.89 13.15
N GLU A 268 8.79 -6.87 12.32
CA GLU A 268 10.17 -7.15 11.87
C GLU A 268 10.78 -5.94 11.17
N PHE A 269 10.01 -5.32 10.25
CA PHE A 269 10.43 -4.09 9.58
C PHE A 269 10.77 -2.98 10.58
N MET A 270 9.88 -2.69 11.55
CA MET A 270 10.08 -1.65 12.56
C MET A 270 11.24 -1.98 13.49
N ASN A 271 11.43 -3.24 13.88
CA ASN A 271 12.56 -3.67 14.71
C ASN A 271 13.90 -3.41 14.01
N ILE A 272 14.00 -3.74 12.72
CA ILE A 272 15.21 -3.48 11.93
C ILE A 272 15.41 -1.98 11.71
N LEU A 273 14.34 -1.24 11.40
CA LEU A 273 14.37 0.21 11.18
C LEU A 273 14.86 0.98 12.42
N ASN A 274 14.45 0.55 13.62
CA ASN A 274 14.76 1.20 14.89
C ASN A 274 16.05 0.65 15.54
N SER A 275 16.60 -0.47 15.07
CA SER A 275 17.86 -0.99 15.59
C SER A 275 18.96 0.05 15.37
N GLN A 276 19.50 0.57 16.48
CA GLN A 276 20.71 1.37 16.48
C GLN A 276 21.89 0.50 16.01
N LYS A 277 22.86 1.10 15.29
CA LYS A 277 24.08 0.45 14.81
C LYS A 277 24.59 -0.61 15.78
N MET A 278 24.56 -1.89 15.40
CA MET A 278 25.59 -2.81 15.90
C MET A 278 26.88 -2.37 15.20
N THR A 279 27.74 -1.73 15.97
CA THR A 279 29.14 -1.51 15.62
C THR A 279 29.72 -2.86 15.26
N VAL A 280 30.14 -3.02 14.01
CA VAL A 280 30.93 -4.16 13.58
C VAL A 280 32.23 -4.08 14.36
N PHE A 281 32.39 -4.92 15.37
CA PHE A 281 33.70 -5.24 15.90
C PHE A 281 34.42 -6.04 14.78
N LEU A 282 35.18 -5.32 13.99
CA LEU A 282 36.34 -5.89 13.29
C LEU A 282 37.31 -6.28 14.40
N THR A 283 37.27 -7.53 14.80
CA THR A 283 38.38 -8.14 15.52
C THR A 283 39.52 -8.22 14.53
N ASP A 284 40.51 -7.39 14.77
CA ASP A 284 41.85 -7.54 14.27
C ASP A 284 42.30 -8.99 14.51
N ILE A 285 42.56 -9.69 13.42
CA ILE A 285 43.39 -10.89 13.47
C ILE A 285 44.68 -10.49 12.78
N ASP A 286 45.52 -9.83 13.56
CA ASP A 286 46.96 -9.80 13.36
C ASP A 286 47.57 -10.69 14.43
N ALA A 287 48.10 -11.84 14.00
CA ALA A 287 49.31 -12.50 14.49
C ALA A 287 49.52 -13.83 13.75
#